data_db1452ff195b758e2308d624c8e80b6d
#
_entry.id   db1452ff195b758e2308d624c8e80b6d
#
_cell.length_a   1.000
_cell.length_b   1.000
_cell.length_c   1.000
_cell.angle_alpha   90.00
_cell.angle_beta   90.00
_cell.angle_gamma   90.00
#
_symmetry.space_group_name_H-M   'P 1'
#
loop_
_entity.id
_entity.type
_entity.pdbx_description
1 polymer ?
#
loop_
_entity_poly.entity_id
_entity_poly.type
_entity_poly.pdbx_seq_one_letter_code
_entity_poly.pdbx_strand_id
1 'polypeptide(L)'
;GRQRYFCKDCGKTFGDTNGTVAFRSKLSVGKWIEFIKLTLQGESCRTIAKELGINKQTVLHNRHRICSVLHQFVCNQDDFKSLAESDEYYYPLSFKDIKDPIFFLNTLGRMPYTHRTYKQKLEYIEKQGFDSAFLQVLNDNEEQVRNELLNYVNCDDLKSQEKFSNALNSMDTEKIIQVLKTLSEHQKKKRGISNQQICCLSCIDRNNNHFLQTVCVGRIWASHIEKALLPHFTEDTVLITDSHRAYKTVANKHKIPLKQIPSGKHTSGGYSLGHINGYHHNISDFLYLYHGVSSKFLDYYLAL
;
A
#
# COMPACT_ATOMS: atom_id res chain seq x y z
N GLY A 1 -6.08 -42.25 2.38
CA GLY A 1 -6.64 -41.23 3.28
C GLY A 1 -5.50 -40.36 3.84
N ARG A 2 -5.80 -39.15 4.30
CA ARG A 2 -4.80 -38.30 4.96
C ARG A 2 -4.60 -38.80 6.38
N GLN A 3 -3.34 -38.87 6.85
CA GLN A 3 -2.97 -39.17 8.22
C GLN A 3 -3.62 -38.14 9.17
N ARG A 4 -4.18 -38.64 10.28
CA ARG A 4 -4.73 -37.80 11.36
C ARG A 4 -4.15 -38.23 12.69
N TYR A 5 -3.89 -37.27 13.53
CA TYR A 5 -3.35 -37.43 14.87
C TYR A 5 -4.39 -36.96 15.89
N PHE A 6 -4.30 -37.49 17.09
CA PHE A 6 -5.15 -37.12 18.23
C PHE A 6 -4.28 -36.44 19.30
N CYS A 7 -4.65 -35.27 19.72
CA CYS A 7 -3.98 -34.59 20.82
C CYS A 7 -4.56 -35.06 22.15
N LYS A 8 -3.72 -35.64 22.99
CA LYS A 8 -4.14 -36.13 24.32
C LYS A 8 -4.52 -35.02 25.30
N ASP A 9 -3.92 -33.82 25.15
CA ASP A 9 -4.13 -32.72 26.06
C ASP A 9 -5.45 -31.95 25.82
N CYS A 10 -5.79 -31.72 24.53
CA CYS A 10 -6.99 -30.96 24.18
C CYS A 10 -8.11 -31.77 23.55
N GLY A 11 -7.94 -33.10 23.37
CA GLY A 11 -8.95 -34.01 22.79
C GLY A 11 -9.29 -33.76 21.30
N LYS A 12 -8.53 -32.93 20.59
CA LYS A 12 -8.80 -32.57 19.20
C LYS A 12 -7.95 -33.40 18.23
N THR A 13 -8.51 -33.68 17.06
CA THR A 13 -7.76 -34.32 15.95
C THR A 13 -7.15 -33.28 15.04
N PHE A 14 -5.95 -33.53 14.54
CA PHE A 14 -5.24 -32.70 13.59
C PHE A 14 -4.52 -33.53 12.53
N GLY A 15 -4.10 -32.91 11.42
CA GLY A 15 -3.31 -33.56 10.37
C GLY A 15 -1.98 -32.82 10.18
N ASP A 16 -1.11 -33.35 9.33
CA ASP A 16 0.25 -32.83 9.07
C ASP A 16 0.29 -31.36 8.63
N THR A 17 -0.80 -30.88 8.00
CA THR A 17 -0.89 -29.51 7.49
C THR A 17 -1.48 -28.50 8.48
N ASN A 18 -1.89 -28.94 9.67
CA ASN A 18 -2.44 -28.05 10.69
C ASN A 18 -1.38 -27.01 11.11
N GLY A 19 -1.78 -25.74 11.19
CA GLY A 19 -0.88 -24.65 11.53
C GLY A 19 0.07 -24.21 10.39
N THR A 20 -0.06 -24.78 9.19
CA THR A 20 0.75 -24.43 8.02
C THR A 20 -0.06 -23.66 6.97
N VAL A 21 0.62 -23.03 6.01
CA VAL A 21 -0.01 -22.42 4.82
C VAL A 21 -0.82 -23.40 3.99
N ALA A 22 -0.52 -24.71 4.07
CA ALA A 22 -1.19 -25.76 3.34
C ALA A 22 -2.46 -26.28 4.04
N PHE A 23 -2.80 -25.78 5.23
CA PHE A 23 -3.99 -26.21 5.96
C PHE A 23 -5.27 -26.05 5.12
N ARG A 24 -6.09 -27.10 5.06
CA ARG A 24 -7.31 -27.17 4.23
C ARG A 24 -7.09 -26.99 2.72
N SER A 25 -5.85 -27.06 2.24
CA SER A 25 -5.55 -27.02 0.82
C SER A 25 -5.80 -28.39 0.17
N LYS A 26 -6.26 -28.36 -1.09
CA LYS A 26 -6.36 -29.55 -1.94
C LYS A 26 -5.08 -29.83 -2.73
N LEU A 27 -4.10 -28.93 -2.69
CA LEU A 27 -2.81 -29.11 -3.37
C LEU A 27 -1.98 -30.16 -2.65
N SER A 28 -1.28 -31.00 -3.41
CA SER A 28 -0.24 -31.90 -2.88
C SER A 28 0.97 -31.11 -2.42
N VAL A 29 1.81 -31.71 -1.58
CA VAL A 29 3.06 -31.07 -1.10
C VAL A 29 3.96 -30.67 -2.27
N GLY A 30 4.13 -31.55 -3.28
CA GLY A 30 4.91 -31.23 -4.48
C GLY A 30 4.38 -30.00 -5.23
N LYS A 31 3.06 -29.91 -5.41
CA LYS A 31 2.44 -28.72 -6.02
C LYS A 31 2.61 -27.47 -5.16
N TRP A 32 2.66 -27.58 -3.83
CA TRP A 32 2.94 -26.46 -2.94
C TRP A 32 4.37 -25.96 -3.09
N ILE A 33 5.35 -26.86 -3.17
CA ILE A 33 6.77 -26.50 -3.38
C ILE A 33 6.91 -25.75 -4.71
N GLU A 34 6.32 -26.27 -5.78
CA GLU A 34 6.37 -25.64 -7.09
C GLU A 34 5.65 -24.28 -7.10
N PHE A 35 4.49 -24.19 -6.44
CA PHE A 35 3.75 -22.96 -6.25
C PHE A 35 4.59 -21.86 -5.56
N ILE A 36 5.33 -22.23 -4.49
CA ILE A 36 6.19 -21.30 -3.78
C ILE A 36 7.35 -20.83 -4.69
N LYS A 37 8.02 -21.75 -5.40
CA LYS A 37 9.09 -21.40 -6.35
C LYS A 37 8.62 -20.40 -7.39
N LEU A 38 7.51 -20.70 -8.08
CA LEU A 38 6.96 -19.82 -9.10
C LEU A 38 6.51 -18.45 -8.53
N THR A 39 6.01 -18.45 -7.30
CA THR A 39 5.66 -17.21 -6.60
C THR A 39 6.89 -16.34 -6.32
N LEU A 40 7.98 -16.93 -5.82
CA LEU A 40 9.24 -16.23 -5.55
C LEU A 40 9.94 -15.74 -6.84
N GLN A 41 9.75 -16.46 -7.94
CA GLN A 41 10.20 -16.02 -9.28
C GLN A 41 9.39 -14.86 -9.87
N GLY A 42 8.33 -14.42 -9.16
CA GLY A 42 7.47 -13.33 -9.63
C GLY A 42 6.49 -13.72 -10.73
N GLU A 43 6.28 -15.03 -10.96
CA GLU A 43 5.38 -15.50 -12.01
C GLU A 43 3.95 -15.02 -11.84
N SER A 44 3.28 -14.72 -12.97
CA SER A 44 1.90 -14.25 -12.96
C SER A 44 0.93 -15.31 -12.43
N CYS A 45 -0.18 -14.88 -11.82
CA CYS A 45 -1.21 -15.83 -11.39
C CYS A 45 -1.78 -16.67 -12.55
N ARG A 46 -1.68 -16.19 -13.80
CA ARG A 46 -2.12 -16.95 -15.00
C ARG A 46 -1.13 -18.05 -15.35
N THR A 47 0.15 -17.75 -15.30
CA THR A 47 1.23 -18.71 -15.54
C THR A 47 1.16 -19.85 -14.52
N ILE A 48 1.14 -19.51 -13.22
CA ILE A 48 1.07 -20.49 -12.13
C ILE A 48 -0.19 -21.37 -12.25
N ALA A 49 -1.34 -20.74 -12.56
CA ALA A 49 -2.59 -21.48 -12.74
C ALA A 49 -2.49 -22.52 -13.86
N LYS A 50 -1.86 -22.16 -14.98
CA LYS A 50 -1.65 -23.05 -16.13
C LYS A 50 -0.70 -24.19 -15.79
N GLU A 51 0.45 -23.90 -15.18
CA GLU A 51 1.48 -24.90 -14.86
C GLU A 51 1.01 -25.92 -13.82
N LEU A 52 0.32 -25.45 -12.78
CA LEU A 52 -0.16 -26.34 -11.72
C LEU A 52 -1.52 -26.99 -12.01
N GLY A 53 -2.20 -26.59 -13.10
CA GLY A 53 -3.55 -27.07 -13.42
C GLY A 53 -4.59 -26.68 -12.37
N ILE A 54 -4.55 -25.44 -11.87
CA ILE A 54 -5.47 -24.91 -10.83
C ILE A 54 -6.11 -23.60 -11.27
N ASN A 55 -7.20 -23.20 -10.58
CA ASN A 55 -7.87 -21.95 -10.88
C ASN A 55 -7.01 -20.73 -10.47
N LYS A 56 -7.00 -19.68 -11.31
CA LYS A 56 -6.31 -18.40 -11.04
C LYS A 56 -6.68 -17.79 -9.69
N GLN A 57 -7.94 -17.88 -9.28
CA GLN A 57 -8.40 -17.36 -7.98
C GLN A 57 -7.77 -18.13 -6.82
N THR A 58 -7.60 -19.46 -6.98
CA THR A 58 -6.89 -20.31 -6.01
C THR A 58 -5.42 -19.90 -5.89
N VAL A 59 -4.77 -19.57 -7.01
CA VAL A 59 -3.40 -19.05 -7.01
C VAL A 59 -3.31 -17.77 -6.21
N LEU A 60 -4.16 -16.79 -6.49
CA LEU A 60 -4.16 -15.49 -5.79
C LEU A 60 -4.40 -15.66 -4.29
N HIS A 61 -5.38 -16.50 -3.91
CA HIS A 61 -5.68 -16.78 -2.52
C HIS A 61 -4.49 -17.44 -1.78
N ASN A 62 -3.87 -18.44 -2.39
CA ASN A 62 -2.71 -19.12 -1.79
C ASN A 62 -1.49 -18.20 -1.71
N ARG A 63 -1.28 -17.33 -2.70
CA ARG A 63 -0.22 -16.32 -2.66
C ARG A 63 -0.41 -15.39 -1.45
N HIS A 64 -1.61 -14.84 -1.28
CA HIS A 64 -1.90 -13.99 -0.12
C HIS A 64 -1.72 -14.72 1.22
N ARG A 65 -2.01 -16.03 1.29
CA ARG A 65 -1.74 -16.82 2.49
C ARG A 65 -0.26 -16.92 2.80
N ILE A 66 0.59 -17.17 1.79
CA ILE A 66 2.05 -17.20 1.98
C ILE A 66 2.52 -15.83 2.43
N CYS A 67 2.16 -14.76 1.71
CA CYS A 67 2.55 -13.40 2.04
C CYS A 67 2.12 -13.00 3.46
N SER A 68 0.91 -13.37 3.90
CA SER A 68 0.43 -13.06 5.25
C SER A 68 1.21 -13.78 6.36
N VAL A 69 1.67 -15.00 6.10
CA VAL A 69 2.54 -15.72 7.05
C VAL A 69 3.93 -15.09 7.09
N LEU A 70 4.53 -14.82 5.93
CA LEU A 70 5.84 -14.16 5.87
C LEU A 70 5.83 -12.79 6.56
N HIS A 71 4.77 -12.01 6.36
CA HIS A 71 4.60 -10.72 7.02
C HIS A 71 4.66 -10.82 8.56
N GLN A 72 4.11 -11.88 9.16
CA GLN A 72 4.19 -12.10 10.61
C GLN A 72 5.63 -12.37 11.09
N PHE A 73 6.47 -13.00 10.25
CA PHE A 73 7.88 -13.24 10.58
C PHE A 73 8.72 -11.98 10.38
N VAL A 74 8.48 -11.22 9.32
CA VAL A 74 9.24 -10.00 9.00
C VAL A 74 8.98 -8.89 10.03
N CYS A 75 7.80 -8.82 10.63
CA CYS A 75 7.50 -7.84 11.68
C CYS A 75 8.28 -8.04 13.00
N ASN A 76 8.99 -9.16 13.15
CA ASN A 76 9.82 -9.48 14.32
C ASN A 76 11.33 -9.34 14.00
N GLN A 77 11.71 -8.28 13.28
CA GLN A 77 13.07 -8.07 12.84
C GLN A 77 14.01 -7.66 13.98
N ASP A 78 15.30 -7.98 13.77
CA ASP A 78 16.39 -7.64 14.68
C ASP A 78 16.60 -6.12 14.79
N ASP A 79 17.15 -5.69 15.92
CA ASP A 79 17.50 -4.31 16.18
C ASP A 79 18.62 -3.82 15.24
N PHE A 80 18.53 -2.57 14.82
CA PHE A 80 19.60 -1.93 14.04
C PHE A 80 20.81 -1.63 14.90
N LYS A 81 21.94 -2.12 14.47
CA LYS A 81 23.24 -1.89 15.12
C LYS A 81 24.14 -1.08 14.19
N SER A 82 24.86 -0.11 14.75
CA SER A 82 25.79 0.74 14.00
C SER A 82 25.10 1.69 12.99
N LEU A 83 25.61 1.80 11.76
CA LEU A 83 25.12 2.72 10.74
C LEU A 83 23.86 2.18 10.08
N ALA A 84 22.74 2.88 10.24
CA ALA A 84 21.46 2.54 9.64
C ALA A 84 21.02 3.65 8.66
N GLU A 85 20.84 3.31 7.39
CA GLU A 85 20.31 4.20 6.35
C GLU A 85 18.79 4.09 6.35
N SER A 86 18.08 5.22 6.37
CA SER A 86 16.61 5.26 6.30
C SER A 86 16.12 6.28 5.30
N ASP A 87 15.09 5.91 4.53
CA ASP A 87 14.45 6.75 3.52
C ASP A 87 13.03 6.28 3.24
N GLU A 88 12.22 7.06 2.53
CA GLU A 88 10.86 6.73 2.15
C GLU A 88 10.78 6.20 0.72
N TYR A 89 10.09 5.07 0.57
CA TYR A 89 9.67 4.54 -0.72
C TYR A 89 8.19 4.85 -0.95
N TYR A 90 7.86 5.54 -2.05
CA TYR A 90 6.49 5.92 -2.37
C TYR A 90 5.88 5.02 -3.43
N TYR A 91 4.86 4.26 -3.04
CA TYR A 91 4.11 3.38 -3.94
C TYR A 91 2.77 4.01 -4.34
N PRO A 92 2.37 3.96 -5.62
CA PRO A 92 1.07 4.49 -6.05
C PRO A 92 -0.10 3.80 -5.36
N LEU A 93 -1.07 4.57 -4.87
CA LEU A 93 -2.31 4.01 -4.35
C LEU A 93 -3.04 3.22 -5.43
N SER A 94 -3.39 1.98 -5.10
CA SER A 94 -4.13 1.07 -5.96
C SER A 94 -5.33 0.47 -5.22
N PHE A 95 -6.50 0.81 -5.69
CA PHE A 95 -7.79 0.34 -5.13
C PHE A 95 -8.42 -0.70 -6.05
N LYS A 96 -7.63 -1.68 -6.51
CA LYS A 96 -8.14 -2.79 -7.30
C LYS A 96 -9.29 -3.46 -6.54
N ASP A 97 -10.37 -3.74 -7.26
CA ASP A 97 -11.58 -4.42 -6.77
C ASP A 97 -12.49 -3.61 -5.83
N ILE A 98 -12.11 -2.41 -5.41
CA ILE A 98 -13.01 -1.51 -4.70
C ILE A 98 -13.76 -0.67 -5.72
N LYS A 99 -15.10 -0.75 -5.72
CA LYS A 99 -15.99 -0.02 -6.62
C LYS A 99 -16.89 0.98 -5.91
N ASP A 100 -16.88 0.97 -4.58
CA ASP A 100 -17.71 1.83 -3.75
C ASP A 100 -17.27 3.30 -3.85
N PRO A 101 -18.11 4.19 -4.44
CA PRO A 101 -17.79 5.61 -4.55
C PRO A 101 -17.65 6.32 -3.21
N ILE A 102 -18.44 5.91 -2.20
CA ILE A 102 -18.43 6.50 -0.86
C ILE A 102 -17.10 6.23 -0.19
N PHE A 103 -16.57 5.00 -0.35
CA PHE A 103 -15.23 4.66 0.13
C PHE A 103 -14.16 5.60 -0.46
N PHE A 104 -14.19 5.86 -1.76
CA PHE A 104 -13.20 6.74 -2.41
C PHE A 104 -13.34 8.18 -1.94
N LEU A 105 -14.56 8.66 -1.78
CA LEU A 105 -14.82 10.00 -1.30
C LEU A 105 -14.27 10.20 0.12
N ASN A 106 -14.59 9.27 1.02
CA ASN A 106 -14.14 9.32 2.43
C ASN A 106 -12.63 9.15 2.57
N THR A 107 -11.99 8.33 1.70
CA THR A 107 -10.55 8.02 1.82
C THR A 107 -9.67 9.01 1.05
N LEU A 108 -10.11 9.44 -0.14
CA LEU A 108 -9.29 10.25 -1.06
C LEU A 108 -9.88 11.64 -1.34
N GLY A 109 -11.12 11.89 -0.95
CA GLY A 109 -11.88 13.08 -1.38
C GLY A 109 -12.16 13.13 -2.88
N ARG A 110 -11.99 12.03 -3.63
CA ARG A 110 -12.18 11.93 -5.07
C ARG A 110 -12.19 10.49 -5.55
N MET A 111 -12.66 10.24 -6.79
CA MET A 111 -12.46 8.94 -7.45
C MET A 111 -11.00 8.73 -7.87
N PRO A 112 -10.52 7.48 -7.91
CA PRO A 112 -9.20 7.16 -8.45
C PRO A 112 -9.08 7.62 -9.90
N TYR A 113 -7.87 8.04 -10.31
CA TYR A 113 -7.62 8.36 -11.71
C TYR A 113 -7.86 7.14 -12.60
N THR A 114 -8.53 7.38 -13.72
CA THR A 114 -8.66 6.40 -14.79
C THR A 114 -7.70 6.79 -15.91
N HIS A 115 -7.03 5.81 -16.51
CA HIS A 115 -6.20 6.02 -17.71
C HIS A 115 -7.06 6.13 -18.99
N ARG A 116 -8.39 6.23 -18.86
CA ARG A 116 -9.30 6.33 -20.00
C ARG A 116 -9.14 7.69 -20.67
N THR A 117 -9.10 7.68 -22.00
CA THR A 117 -9.20 8.91 -22.79
C THR A 117 -10.59 9.54 -22.61
N TYR A 118 -10.72 10.83 -22.92
CA TYR A 118 -12.01 11.55 -22.85
C TYR A 118 -13.12 10.80 -23.62
N LYS A 119 -12.82 10.33 -24.82
CA LYS A 119 -13.76 9.53 -25.62
C LYS A 119 -14.20 8.24 -24.91
N GLN A 120 -13.27 7.49 -24.34
CA GLN A 120 -13.57 6.27 -23.57
C GLN A 120 -14.37 6.55 -22.28
N LYS A 121 -14.22 7.75 -21.72
CA LYS A 121 -15.01 8.19 -20.57
C LYS A 121 -16.46 8.48 -20.98
N LEU A 122 -16.66 9.16 -22.09
CA LEU A 122 -18.00 9.41 -22.64
C LEU A 122 -18.73 8.11 -22.99
N GLU A 123 -18.07 7.19 -23.70
CA GLU A 123 -18.64 5.87 -24.03
C GLU A 123 -19.00 5.06 -22.76
N TYR A 124 -18.22 5.20 -21.69
CA TYR A 124 -18.52 4.55 -20.41
C TYR A 124 -19.75 5.19 -19.73
N ILE A 125 -19.87 6.51 -19.77
CA ILE A 125 -21.01 7.27 -19.20
C ILE A 125 -22.30 6.92 -19.96
N GLU A 126 -22.26 6.90 -21.29
CA GLU A 126 -23.39 6.49 -22.12
C GLU A 126 -23.84 5.05 -21.83
N LYS A 127 -22.90 4.12 -21.66
CA LYS A 127 -23.19 2.73 -21.28
C LYS A 127 -23.83 2.59 -19.88
N GLN A 128 -23.69 3.60 -19.03
CA GLN A 128 -24.35 3.64 -17.72
C GLN A 128 -25.76 4.29 -17.78
N GLY A 129 -26.25 4.63 -18.99
CA GLY A 129 -27.59 5.18 -19.18
C GLY A 129 -27.71 6.71 -18.96
N PHE A 130 -26.59 7.42 -18.96
CA PHE A 130 -26.59 8.89 -18.88
C PHE A 130 -26.61 9.51 -20.29
N ASP A 131 -27.55 10.38 -20.55
CA ASP A 131 -27.64 11.06 -21.83
C ASP A 131 -26.81 12.36 -21.92
N SER A 132 -26.67 12.88 -23.14
CA SER A 132 -25.89 14.10 -23.41
C SER A 132 -26.52 15.37 -22.78
N ALA A 133 -27.83 15.40 -22.57
CA ALA A 133 -28.53 16.53 -21.95
C ALA A 133 -28.13 16.64 -20.47
N PHE A 134 -27.94 15.52 -19.81
CA PHE A 134 -27.47 15.47 -18.43
C PHE A 134 -26.03 15.99 -18.26
N LEU A 135 -25.13 15.66 -19.20
CA LEU A 135 -23.76 16.19 -19.21
C LEU A 135 -23.72 17.70 -19.37
N GLN A 136 -24.69 18.28 -20.09
CA GLN A 136 -24.83 19.72 -20.29
C GLN A 136 -25.27 20.44 -19.03
N VAL A 137 -26.23 19.86 -18.28
CA VAL A 137 -26.68 20.40 -16.98
C VAL A 137 -25.58 20.35 -15.93
N LEU A 138 -24.70 19.33 -15.96
CA LEU A 138 -23.52 19.26 -15.10
C LEU A 138 -22.51 20.35 -15.43
N ASN A 139 -22.25 20.63 -16.69
CA ASN A 139 -21.33 21.69 -17.10
C ASN A 139 -21.80 23.07 -16.67
N ASP A 140 -23.11 23.32 -16.71
CA ASP A 140 -23.71 24.61 -16.36
C ASP A 140 -23.76 24.88 -14.84
N ASN A 141 -23.72 23.84 -14.03
CA ASN A 141 -23.72 23.93 -12.54
C ASN A 141 -22.41 23.46 -11.86
N GLU A 142 -21.38 23.16 -12.65
CA GLU A 142 -20.14 22.51 -12.20
C GLU A 142 -19.43 23.29 -11.10
N GLU A 143 -19.37 24.60 -11.21
CA GLU A 143 -18.61 25.45 -10.30
C GLU A 143 -19.23 25.52 -8.90
N GLN A 144 -20.54 25.53 -8.80
CA GLN A 144 -21.28 25.60 -7.54
C GLN A 144 -21.19 24.27 -6.77
N VAL A 145 -21.46 23.15 -7.45
CA VAL A 145 -21.37 21.80 -6.86
C VAL A 145 -19.93 21.46 -6.48
N ARG A 146 -18.95 21.89 -7.30
CA ARG A 146 -17.53 21.71 -7.04
C ARG A 146 -17.07 22.50 -5.82
N ASN A 147 -17.51 23.75 -5.67
CA ASN A 147 -17.16 24.60 -4.53
C ASN A 147 -17.76 24.09 -3.22
N GLU A 148 -19.01 23.63 -3.24
CA GLU A 148 -19.66 23.02 -2.07
C GLU A 148 -18.91 21.77 -1.62
N LEU A 149 -18.53 20.88 -2.53
CA LEU A 149 -17.79 19.65 -2.20
C LEU A 149 -16.34 19.90 -1.78
N LEU A 150 -15.66 20.86 -2.39
CA LEU A 150 -14.32 21.26 -1.97
C LEU A 150 -14.32 21.88 -0.57
N ASN A 151 -15.34 22.63 -0.21
CA ASN A 151 -15.49 23.15 1.14
C ASN A 151 -15.67 22.05 2.18
N TYR A 152 -16.31 20.93 1.84
CA TYR A 152 -16.45 19.76 2.73
C TYR A 152 -15.18 18.90 2.80
N VAL A 153 -14.45 18.76 1.69
CA VAL A 153 -13.24 17.89 1.61
C VAL A 153 -12.01 18.51 2.27
N ASN A 154 -11.93 19.85 2.35
CA ASN A 154 -10.79 20.55 2.95
C ASN A 154 -10.90 20.76 4.47
N CYS A 155 -11.89 20.18 5.12
CA CYS A 155 -12.07 20.34 6.57
C CYS A 155 -11.30 19.25 7.34
N ASP A 156 -10.30 19.67 8.11
CA ASP A 156 -9.45 18.79 8.92
C ASP A 156 -10.06 18.42 10.29
N ASP A 157 -11.28 18.84 10.61
CA ASP A 157 -11.92 18.60 11.89
C ASP A 157 -13.00 17.51 11.85
N LEU A 158 -13.12 16.75 12.94
CA LEU A 158 -14.08 15.66 13.12
C LEU A 158 -15.56 16.08 12.93
N LYS A 159 -15.94 17.31 13.30
CA LYS A 159 -17.31 17.82 13.14
C LYS A 159 -17.66 18.07 11.69
N SER A 160 -16.67 18.47 10.90
CA SER A 160 -16.83 18.68 9.45
C SER A 160 -16.88 17.36 8.69
N GLN A 161 -16.13 16.33 9.15
CA GLN A 161 -16.25 14.97 8.63
C GLN A 161 -17.61 14.35 8.92
N GLU A 162 -18.19 14.61 10.09
CA GLU A 162 -19.52 14.14 10.47
C GLU A 162 -20.63 14.83 9.65
N LYS A 163 -20.54 16.16 9.44
CA LYS A 163 -21.42 16.90 8.54
C LYS A 163 -21.34 16.41 7.10
N PHE A 164 -20.13 16.12 6.63
CA PHE A 164 -19.89 15.57 5.31
C PHE A 164 -20.52 14.18 5.15
N SER A 165 -20.32 13.28 6.13
CA SER A 165 -20.95 11.96 6.15
C SER A 165 -22.47 12.03 6.14
N ASN A 166 -23.06 12.96 6.92
CA ASN A 166 -24.50 13.16 6.95
C ASN A 166 -25.06 13.75 5.64
N ALA A 167 -24.33 14.67 5.01
CA ALA A 167 -24.67 15.20 3.69
C ALA A 167 -24.61 14.12 2.60
N LEU A 168 -23.62 13.24 2.64
CA LEU A 168 -23.51 12.08 1.74
C LEU A 168 -24.67 11.10 1.91
N ASN A 169 -25.04 10.81 3.15
CA ASN A 169 -26.14 9.89 3.45
C ASN A 169 -27.52 10.46 3.04
N SER A 170 -27.64 11.78 2.90
CA SER A 170 -28.87 12.46 2.43
C SER A 170 -28.93 12.64 0.92
N MET A 171 -27.83 12.43 0.19
CA MET A 171 -27.77 12.54 -1.26
C MET A 171 -28.15 11.23 -1.94
N ASP A 172 -28.84 11.33 -3.07
CA ASP A 172 -29.06 10.20 -3.97
C ASP A 172 -27.70 9.63 -4.44
N THR A 173 -27.54 8.32 -4.33
CA THR A 173 -26.30 7.61 -4.68
C THR A 173 -25.86 7.89 -6.13
N GLU A 174 -26.81 8.09 -7.04
CA GLU A 174 -26.53 8.43 -8.43
C GLU A 174 -25.92 9.83 -8.56
N LYS A 175 -26.45 10.82 -7.82
CA LYS A 175 -25.89 12.19 -7.78
C LYS A 175 -24.47 12.20 -7.21
N ILE A 176 -24.20 11.42 -6.16
CA ILE A 176 -22.85 11.27 -5.59
C ILE A 176 -21.89 10.72 -6.63
N ILE A 177 -22.26 9.67 -7.34
CA ILE A 177 -21.45 9.06 -8.41
C ILE A 177 -21.15 10.06 -9.51
N GLN A 178 -22.10 10.89 -9.88
CA GLN A 178 -21.96 11.90 -10.93
C GLN A 178 -20.99 13.01 -10.52
N VAL A 179 -21.17 13.56 -9.32
CA VAL A 179 -20.26 14.56 -8.75
C VAL A 179 -18.83 14.03 -8.66
N LEU A 180 -18.66 12.79 -8.21
CA LEU A 180 -17.34 12.15 -8.13
C LEU A 180 -16.69 11.97 -9.50
N LYS A 181 -17.48 11.64 -10.53
CA LYS A 181 -16.98 11.55 -11.91
C LYS A 181 -16.49 12.91 -12.40
N THR A 182 -17.28 13.98 -12.20
CA THR A 182 -16.90 15.35 -12.58
C THR A 182 -15.63 15.81 -11.86
N LEU A 183 -15.53 15.60 -10.55
CA LEU A 183 -14.34 15.95 -9.78
C LEU A 183 -13.09 15.21 -10.25
N SER A 184 -13.22 13.94 -10.66
CA SER A 184 -12.08 13.15 -11.14
C SER A 184 -11.53 13.61 -12.48
N GLU A 185 -12.35 14.24 -13.31
CA GLU A 185 -11.97 14.69 -14.65
C GLU A 185 -11.09 15.94 -14.65
N HIS A 186 -11.28 16.81 -13.67
CA HIS A 186 -10.60 18.10 -13.58
C HIS A 186 -9.37 18.14 -12.68
N GLN A 187 -9.11 17.07 -11.92
CA GLN A 187 -7.94 17.04 -11.05
C GLN A 187 -6.67 16.68 -11.83
N LYS A 188 -5.80 17.67 -12.08
CA LYS A 188 -4.45 17.44 -12.59
C LYS A 188 -3.66 16.60 -11.56
N LYS A 189 -2.86 15.63 -12.05
CA LYS A 189 -1.89 14.93 -11.20
C LYS A 189 -1.05 15.95 -10.45
N LYS A 190 -1.05 15.91 -9.12
CA LYS A 190 -0.15 16.71 -8.31
C LYS A 190 1.29 16.23 -8.55
N ARG A 191 2.22 17.16 -8.78
CA ARG A 191 3.64 16.85 -8.84
C ARG A 191 4.19 16.61 -7.43
N GLY A 192 5.13 15.68 -7.29
CA GLY A 192 5.74 15.34 -6.02
C GLY A 192 4.86 14.42 -5.14
N ILE A 193 5.16 14.41 -3.84
CA ILE A 193 4.46 13.57 -2.86
C ILE A 193 3.03 14.06 -2.68
N SER A 194 2.07 13.15 -2.81
CA SER A 194 0.65 13.43 -2.71
C SER A 194 -0.10 12.33 -1.95
N ASN A 195 -1.34 12.63 -1.56
CA ASN A 195 -2.26 11.65 -0.95
C ASN A 195 -2.71 10.52 -1.91
N GLN A 196 -2.05 10.39 -3.06
CA GLN A 196 -2.25 9.30 -4.02
C GLN A 196 -1.13 8.25 -3.98
N GLN A 197 -0.26 8.36 -2.99
CA GLN A 197 0.87 7.46 -2.78
C GLN A 197 0.85 6.95 -1.34
N ILE A 198 1.21 5.69 -1.19
CA ILE A 198 1.50 5.11 0.12
C ILE A 198 2.98 5.36 0.40
N CYS A 199 3.27 5.88 1.57
CA CYS A 199 4.62 5.97 2.09
C CYS A 199 4.98 4.65 2.76
N CYS A 200 6.00 3.98 2.23
CA CYS A 200 6.65 2.83 2.84
C CYS A 200 7.94 3.33 3.46
N LEU A 201 8.05 3.25 4.77
CA LEU A 201 9.27 3.60 5.47
C LEU A 201 10.22 2.41 5.44
N SER A 202 11.45 2.67 5.06
CA SER A 202 12.51 1.66 4.96
C SER A 202 13.72 2.06 5.78
N CYS A 203 14.41 1.06 6.30
CA CYS A 203 15.69 1.21 6.99
C CYS A 203 16.56 -0.01 6.71
N ILE A 204 17.86 0.18 6.53
CA ILE A 204 18.84 -0.90 6.33
C ILE A 204 20.14 -0.57 7.05
N ASP A 205 20.69 -1.54 7.79
CA ASP A 205 21.99 -1.40 8.44
C ASP A 205 23.12 -2.05 7.64
N ARG A 206 24.35 -1.98 8.15
CA ARG A 206 25.54 -2.58 7.53
C ARG A 206 25.60 -4.11 7.66
N ASN A 207 24.75 -4.70 8.49
CA ASN A 207 24.61 -6.14 8.66
C ASN A 207 23.52 -6.74 7.78
N ASN A 208 22.91 -5.93 6.88
CA ASN A 208 21.76 -6.26 6.07
C ASN A 208 20.46 -6.53 6.87
N ASN A 209 20.39 -6.12 8.14
CA ASN A 209 19.11 -6.02 8.80
C ASN A 209 18.32 -4.93 8.09
N HIS A 210 17.08 -5.22 7.71
CA HIS A 210 16.26 -4.28 6.95
C HIS A 210 14.85 -4.20 7.54
N PHE A 211 14.26 -3.03 7.44
CA PHE A 211 12.89 -2.74 7.80
C PHE A 211 12.18 -2.15 6.59
N LEU A 212 10.95 -2.60 6.35
CA LEU A 212 10.11 -2.06 5.28
C LEU A 212 8.64 -2.25 5.67
N GLN A 213 7.94 -1.15 5.87
CA GLN A 213 6.53 -1.17 6.25
C GLN A 213 5.77 0.03 5.69
N THR A 214 4.52 -0.14 5.32
CA THR A 214 3.63 0.97 5.00
C THR A 214 3.29 1.74 6.28
N VAL A 215 3.47 3.05 6.29
CA VAL A 215 3.28 3.88 7.49
C VAL A 215 2.18 4.92 7.37
N CYS A 216 1.97 5.47 6.17
CA CYS A 216 0.92 6.46 5.93
C CYS A 216 0.58 6.62 4.44
N VAL A 217 -0.45 7.40 4.17
CA VAL A 217 -0.78 7.88 2.82
C VAL A 217 -0.25 9.31 2.68
N GLY A 218 0.49 9.57 1.60
CA GLY A 218 1.09 10.88 1.37
C GLY A 218 2.37 11.11 2.17
N ARG A 219 2.58 12.35 2.61
CA ARG A 219 3.84 12.76 3.26
C ARG A 219 3.98 12.18 4.66
N ILE A 220 5.18 11.68 4.97
CA ILE A 220 5.52 11.17 6.29
C ILE A 220 5.70 12.31 7.33
N TRP A 221 5.36 12.01 8.58
CA TRP A 221 5.56 12.87 9.73
C TRP A 221 6.47 12.21 10.77
N ALA A 222 7.04 13.00 11.67
CA ALA A 222 7.91 12.50 12.74
C ALA A 222 7.26 11.39 13.58
N SER A 223 5.96 11.49 13.87
CA SER A 223 5.21 10.47 14.62
C SER A 223 5.17 9.11 13.92
N HIS A 224 5.15 9.07 12.58
CA HIS A 224 5.18 7.81 11.84
C HIS A 224 6.55 7.15 11.94
N ILE A 225 7.63 7.94 11.80
CA ILE A 225 9.02 7.45 11.93
C ILE A 225 9.25 6.95 13.36
N GLU A 226 8.85 7.73 14.35
CA GLU A 226 8.97 7.37 15.76
C GLU A 226 8.28 6.04 16.07
N LYS A 227 7.03 5.90 15.67
CA LYS A 227 6.25 4.68 15.90
C LYS A 227 6.84 3.45 15.19
N ALA A 228 7.36 3.63 13.98
CA ALA A 228 7.81 2.53 13.14
C ALA A 228 9.26 2.12 13.42
N LEU A 229 10.21 3.06 13.54
CA LEU A 229 11.63 2.74 13.62
C LEU A 229 12.20 2.77 15.03
N LEU A 230 11.65 3.62 15.94
CA LEU A 230 12.22 3.76 17.28
C LEU A 230 12.33 2.44 18.05
N PRO A 231 11.35 1.50 17.96
CA PRO A 231 11.45 0.22 18.66
C PRO A 231 12.63 -0.65 18.22
N HIS A 232 13.21 -0.37 17.05
CA HIS A 232 14.31 -1.14 16.44
C HIS A 232 15.68 -0.47 16.61
N PHE A 233 15.76 0.72 17.21
CA PHE A 233 17.02 1.42 17.43
C PHE A 233 17.65 1.00 18.76
N THR A 234 18.96 0.78 18.74
CA THR A 234 19.79 0.53 19.92
C THR A 234 20.61 1.78 20.29
N GLU A 235 21.29 1.75 21.42
CA GLU A 235 22.18 2.85 21.83
C GLU A 235 23.33 3.10 20.84
N ASP A 236 23.73 2.06 20.09
CA ASP A 236 24.81 2.13 19.10
C ASP A 236 24.33 2.58 17.71
N THR A 237 23.03 2.79 17.52
CA THR A 237 22.47 3.15 16.21
C THR A 237 22.84 4.58 15.83
N VAL A 238 23.48 4.74 14.66
CA VAL A 238 23.71 6.04 14.01
C VAL A 238 22.86 6.10 12.76
N LEU A 239 21.86 6.99 12.77
CA LEU A 239 20.91 7.12 11.68
C LEU A 239 21.46 8.00 10.55
N ILE A 240 21.39 7.50 9.31
CA ILE A 240 21.77 8.22 8.10
C ILE A 240 20.50 8.43 7.26
N THR A 241 20.17 9.67 6.93
CA THR A 241 18.96 10.01 6.16
C THR A 241 19.25 11.13 5.16
N ASP A 242 18.27 11.41 4.31
CA ASP A 242 18.23 12.66 3.58
C ASP A 242 17.98 13.86 4.52
N SER A 243 17.82 15.06 3.97
CA SER A 243 17.59 16.29 4.76
C SER A 243 16.14 16.45 5.24
N HIS A 244 15.31 15.40 5.23
CA HIS A 244 13.91 15.54 5.63
C HIS A 244 13.77 15.87 7.13
N ARG A 245 12.98 16.92 7.45
CA ARG A 245 12.84 17.47 8.81
C ARG A 245 12.31 16.47 9.84
N ALA A 246 11.47 15.53 9.41
CA ALA A 246 10.85 14.55 10.31
C ALA A 246 11.90 13.72 11.05
N TYR A 247 12.97 13.26 10.36
CA TYR A 247 14.07 12.52 10.99
C TYR A 247 14.83 13.36 12.02
N LYS A 248 15.10 14.62 11.68
CA LYS A 248 15.76 15.53 12.63
C LYS A 248 14.94 15.73 13.90
N THR A 249 13.62 15.84 13.77
CA THR A 249 12.72 15.97 14.92
C THR A 249 12.79 14.74 15.84
N VAL A 250 12.72 13.52 15.25
CA VAL A 250 12.81 12.26 15.99
C VAL A 250 14.18 12.09 16.64
N ALA A 251 15.25 12.31 15.88
CA ALA A 251 16.63 12.17 16.36
C ALA A 251 16.93 13.12 17.53
N ASN A 252 16.50 14.38 17.46
CA ASN A 252 16.68 15.33 18.56
C ASN A 252 15.88 14.93 19.81
N LYS A 253 14.63 14.49 19.63
CA LYS A 253 13.75 14.11 20.75
C LYS A 253 14.30 12.90 21.51
N HIS A 254 14.84 11.92 20.79
CA HIS A 254 15.32 10.65 21.34
C HIS A 254 16.86 10.55 21.47
N LYS A 255 17.58 11.67 21.20
CA LYS A 255 19.04 11.75 21.28
C LYS A 255 19.77 10.72 20.40
N ILE A 256 19.19 10.41 19.24
CA ILE A 256 19.77 9.47 18.27
C ILE A 256 20.83 10.21 17.46
N PRO A 257 22.07 9.70 17.34
CA PRO A 257 23.07 10.25 16.45
C PRO A 257 22.57 10.27 15.01
N LEU A 258 22.49 11.46 14.39
CA LEU A 258 21.93 11.66 13.04
C LEU A 258 22.97 12.24 12.10
N LYS A 259 23.10 11.65 10.92
CA LYS A 259 23.87 12.15 9.78
C LYS A 259 22.94 12.38 8.61
N GLN A 260 22.78 13.65 8.20
CA GLN A 260 21.92 14.00 7.07
C GLN A 260 22.75 14.27 5.81
N ILE A 261 22.33 13.68 4.70
CA ILE A 261 22.89 13.93 3.37
C ILE A 261 22.12 15.11 2.76
N PRO A 262 22.78 16.23 2.44
CA PRO A 262 22.12 17.37 1.83
C PRO A 262 21.48 17.02 0.47
N SER A 263 20.33 17.62 0.18
CA SER A 263 19.66 17.45 -1.10
C SER A 263 20.58 17.76 -2.28
N GLY A 264 20.56 16.92 -3.31
CA GLY A 264 21.42 17.02 -4.49
C GLY A 264 22.85 16.50 -4.31
N LYS A 265 23.19 15.97 -3.13
CA LYS A 265 24.46 15.26 -2.89
C LYS A 265 24.22 13.77 -2.70
N HIS A 266 25.15 12.94 -3.19
CA HIS A 266 25.12 11.49 -2.98
C HIS A 266 25.83 11.05 -1.70
N THR A 267 26.77 11.89 -1.22
CA THR A 267 27.60 11.60 -0.04
C THR A 267 27.83 12.89 0.77
N SER A 268 28.05 12.72 2.08
CA SER A 268 28.45 13.80 2.98
C SER A 268 29.25 13.24 4.15
N GLY A 269 30.50 13.75 4.35
CA GLY A 269 31.35 13.36 5.46
C GLY A 269 31.66 11.85 5.53
N GLY A 270 31.76 11.17 4.38
CA GLY A 270 32.01 9.72 4.30
C GLY A 270 30.73 8.86 4.43
N TYR A 271 29.56 9.46 4.62
CA TYR A 271 28.27 8.79 4.67
C TYR A 271 27.54 8.86 3.32
N SER A 272 26.73 7.87 2.99
CA SER A 272 25.91 7.82 1.77
C SER A 272 24.56 7.15 2.04
N LEU A 273 23.64 7.30 1.10
CA LEU A 273 22.35 6.57 1.06
C LEU A 273 22.37 5.49 -0.04
N GLY A 274 23.55 4.97 -0.37
CA GLY A 274 23.69 4.02 -1.48
C GLY A 274 23.00 2.70 -1.25
N HIS A 275 23.04 2.17 -0.02
CA HIS A 275 22.41 0.88 0.31
C HIS A 275 20.89 0.98 0.28
N ILE A 276 20.30 2.01 0.89
CA ILE A 276 18.84 2.20 0.90
C ILE A 276 18.31 2.48 -0.51
N ASN A 277 19.03 3.24 -1.33
CA ASN A 277 18.64 3.47 -2.72
C ASN A 277 18.69 2.19 -3.56
N GLY A 278 19.71 1.35 -3.37
CA GLY A 278 19.79 0.03 -3.99
C GLY A 278 18.64 -0.88 -3.53
N TYR A 279 18.28 -0.83 -2.26
CA TYR A 279 17.15 -1.56 -1.71
C TYR A 279 15.82 -1.10 -2.33
N HIS A 280 15.59 0.22 -2.49
CA HIS A 280 14.40 0.76 -3.17
C HIS A 280 14.30 0.32 -4.64
N HIS A 281 15.45 0.23 -5.33
CA HIS A 281 15.48 -0.28 -6.69
C HIS A 281 15.02 -1.74 -6.75
N ASN A 282 15.55 -2.58 -5.88
CA ASN A 282 15.15 -3.99 -5.77
C ASN A 282 13.66 -4.15 -5.45
N ILE A 283 13.12 -3.33 -4.53
CA ILE A 283 11.68 -3.31 -4.23
C ILE A 283 10.86 -2.96 -5.47
N SER A 284 11.29 -1.96 -6.22
CA SER A 284 10.60 -1.52 -7.43
C SER A 284 10.56 -2.62 -8.49
N ASP A 285 11.69 -3.27 -8.75
CA ASP A 285 11.81 -4.35 -9.72
C ASP A 285 10.97 -5.56 -9.28
N PHE A 286 11.02 -5.90 -8.00
CA PHE A 286 10.22 -6.98 -7.46
C PHE A 286 8.71 -6.71 -7.59
N LEU A 287 8.23 -5.53 -7.19
CA LEU A 287 6.82 -5.17 -7.30
C LEU A 287 6.34 -5.06 -8.75
N TYR A 288 7.25 -4.72 -9.68
CA TYR A 288 6.96 -4.67 -11.12
C TYR A 288 6.54 -6.04 -11.67
N LEU A 289 7.13 -7.13 -11.19
CA LEU A 289 6.80 -8.50 -11.60
C LEU A 289 5.31 -8.85 -11.39
N TYR A 290 4.67 -8.23 -10.40
CA TYR A 290 3.26 -8.48 -10.08
C TYR A 290 2.28 -7.58 -10.83
N HIS A 291 2.75 -6.71 -11.73
CA HIS A 291 1.93 -5.82 -12.56
C HIS A 291 0.93 -4.97 -11.77
N GLY A 292 1.37 -4.49 -10.62
CA GLY A 292 0.60 -3.66 -9.68
C GLY A 292 -0.08 -4.47 -8.58
N VAL A 293 0.28 -4.14 -7.36
CA VAL A 293 -0.27 -4.70 -6.13
C VAL A 293 -1.36 -3.78 -5.60
N SER A 294 -2.47 -4.35 -5.10
CA SER A 294 -3.48 -3.56 -4.40
C SER A 294 -2.91 -3.02 -3.10
N SER A 295 -3.21 -1.76 -2.79
CA SER A 295 -2.76 -1.11 -1.56
C SER A 295 -3.10 -1.89 -0.29
N LYS A 296 -4.24 -2.58 -0.28
CA LYS A 296 -4.69 -3.46 0.81
C LYS A 296 -3.70 -4.60 1.13
N PHE A 297 -2.96 -5.05 0.14
CA PHE A 297 -2.06 -6.21 0.28
C PHE A 297 -0.58 -5.82 0.13
N LEU A 298 -0.28 -4.51 0.08
CA LEU A 298 1.08 -4.05 -0.19
C LEU A 298 2.07 -4.60 0.84
N ASP A 299 1.80 -4.48 2.14
CA ASP A 299 2.67 -5.01 3.21
C ASP A 299 2.94 -6.52 3.08
N TYR A 300 1.94 -7.27 2.62
CA TYR A 300 2.11 -8.71 2.39
C TYR A 300 3.11 -8.99 1.27
N TYR A 301 3.10 -8.19 0.20
CA TYR A 301 4.07 -8.33 -0.89
C TYR A 301 5.44 -7.77 -0.55
N LEU A 302 5.51 -6.77 0.32
CA LEU A 302 6.79 -6.25 0.82
C LEU A 302 7.50 -7.23 1.76
N ALA A 303 6.79 -8.20 2.32
CA ALA A 303 7.34 -9.26 3.16
C ALA A 303 7.78 -10.52 2.36
N LEU A 304 7.52 -10.58 1.05
CA LEU A 304 7.88 -11.69 0.16
C LEU A 304 9.31 -11.55 -0.37
#